data_af5e5ca3951be78d1fa6e4b84e7719f7
#
_entry.id   af5e5ca3951be78d1fa6e4b84e7719f7
#
_cell.length_a   1.000
_cell.length_b   1.000
_cell.length_c   1.000
_cell.angle_alpha   90.00
_cell.angle_beta   90.00
_cell.angle_gamma   90.00
#
_symmetry.space_group_name_H-M   'P 1'
#
loop_
_entity.id
_entity.type
_entity.pdbx_description
1 polymer ?
#
loop_
_entity_poly.entity_id
_entity_poly.type
_entity_poly.pdbx_seq_one_letter_code
_entity_poly.pdbx_strand_id
1 'polypeptide(L)'
;MKNLKNIVTLFVSITMFTTTIYAAEFVLKLAHNGPEIHPFQNGAERFKQVMEEETNGAVTVQIFPSEQLGSEEETSQMIKQGTIACAVESAGGGLAPFVSSADLFNLPFLFRDIPHFYRVLDGPVGSLIARDVEDSLDSVFLGWWSSGVRNAWNAKRPVMKPDDLKGLKIRVMGSPVLIDTFNALGAQATPMSWGEVY
;
A
#
# COMPACT_ATOMS: atom_id res chain seq x y z
N MET A 1 30.03 26.60 -57.36
CA MET A 1 29.32 25.31 -57.31
C MET A 1 29.77 24.38 -56.16
N LYS A 2 31.04 24.44 -55.72
CA LYS A 2 31.52 23.61 -54.56
C LYS A 2 30.90 23.98 -53.22
N ASN A 3 30.59 25.26 -52.95
CA ASN A 3 30.05 25.71 -51.67
C ASN A 3 28.56 25.38 -51.47
N LEU A 4 27.80 25.19 -52.53
CA LEU A 4 26.38 24.86 -52.46
C LEU A 4 26.14 23.40 -52.05
N LYS A 5 27.03 22.46 -52.45
CA LYS A 5 26.99 21.06 -52.06
C LYS A 5 27.25 20.86 -50.58
N ASN A 6 28.16 21.63 -50.00
CA ASN A 6 28.50 21.54 -48.57
C ASN A 6 27.40 22.11 -47.65
N ILE A 7 26.64 23.11 -48.13
CA ILE A 7 25.49 23.67 -47.38
C ILE A 7 24.31 22.69 -47.38
N VAL A 8 24.06 22.00 -48.50
CA VAL A 8 22.99 20.98 -48.58
C VAL A 8 23.32 19.76 -47.71
N THR A 9 24.59 19.34 -47.65
CA THR A 9 25.01 18.22 -46.79
C THR A 9 24.90 18.58 -45.29
N LEU A 10 25.16 19.82 -44.92
CA LEU A 10 25.03 20.28 -43.54
C LEU A 10 23.55 20.37 -43.10
N PHE A 11 22.64 20.76 -43.99
CA PHE A 11 21.20 20.82 -43.71
C PHE A 11 20.53 19.44 -43.54
N VAL A 12 21.00 18.42 -44.24
CA VAL A 12 20.48 17.05 -44.16
C VAL A 12 20.94 16.35 -42.87
N SER A 13 22.08 16.75 -42.28
CA SER A 13 22.57 16.13 -41.05
C SER A 13 21.91 16.66 -39.75
N ILE A 14 21.14 17.72 -39.80
CA ILE A 14 20.49 18.33 -38.60
C ILE A 14 19.07 17.79 -38.38
N THR A 15 18.51 17.04 -39.34
CA THR A 15 17.09 16.64 -39.32
C THR A 15 16.83 15.28 -38.65
N MET A 16 17.79 14.66 -37.95
CA MET A 16 17.62 13.29 -37.42
C MET A 16 17.79 13.14 -35.93
N PHE A 17 17.44 14.14 -35.14
CA PHE A 17 17.31 13.97 -33.67
C PHE A 17 16.04 14.65 -33.14
N THR A 18 14.89 14.26 -33.70
CA THR A 18 13.64 14.46 -32.94
C THR A 18 13.51 13.29 -31.97
N THR A 19 14.11 13.41 -30.78
CA THR A 19 13.67 12.62 -29.64
C THR A 19 12.22 13.04 -29.37
N THR A 20 11.27 12.21 -29.74
CA THR A 20 9.91 12.32 -29.26
C THR A 20 9.96 12.11 -27.76
N ILE A 21 9.96 13.21 -27.00
CA ILE A 21 9.66 13.18 -25.58
C ILE A 21 8.17 12.84 -25.52
N TYR A 22 7.85 11.55 -25.30
CA TYR A 22 6.51 11.16 -24.91
C TYR A 22 6.31 11.72 -23.50
N ALA A 23 5.53 12.79 -23.38
CA ALA A 23 4.98 13.16 -22.08
C ALA A 23 4.07 12.01 -21.63
N ALA A 24 4.15 11.61 -20.37
CA ALA A 24 3.24 10.61 -19.84
C ALA A 24 1.80 11.07 -20.04
N GLU A 25 0.98 10.23 -20.62
CA GLU A 25 -0.44 10.52 -20.87
C GLU A 25 -1.23 10.42 -19.56
N PHE A 26 -0.81 9.51 -18.67
CA PHE A 26 -1.44 9.27 -17.38
C PHE A 26 -0.42 9.27 -16.26
N VAL A 27 -0.78 9.89 -15.12
CA VAL A 27 0.01 9.89 -13.89
C VAL A 27 -0.79 9.22 -12.79
N LEU A 28 -0.34 8.04 -12.35
CA LEU A 28 -0.95 7.32 -11.25
C LEU A 28 -0.29 7.73 -9.93
N LYS A 29 -1.08 8.22 -8.98
CA LYS A 29 -0.62 8.46 -7.61
C LYS A 29 -0.79 7.17 -6.81
N LEU A 30 0.31 6.69 -6.21
CA LEU A 30 0.35 5.51 -5.34
C LEU A 30 0.74 5.93 -3.93
N ALA A 31 -0.15 5.72 -2.97
CA ALA A 31 0.06 6.02 -1.56
C ALA A 31 0.45 4.78 -0.76
N HIS A 32 1.27 4.95 0.28
CA HIS A 32 1.47 3.95 1.33
C HIS A 32 1.93 4.59 2.65
N ASN A 33 1.69 3.90 3.77
CA ASN A 33 2.00 4.40 5.12
C ASN A 33 3.45 4.20 5.56
N GLY A 34 4.21 3.31 4.90
CA GLY A 34 5.60 3.01 5.27
C GLY A 34 6.56 4.13 4.90
N PRO A 35 7.63 4.36 5.67
CA PRO A 35 8.72 5.25 5.27
C PRO A 35 9.48 4.69 4.06
N GLU A 36 10.32 5.51 3.42
CA GLU A 36 11.09 5.14 2.22
C GLU A 36 12.00 3.90 2.41
N ILE A 37 12.42 3.61 3.63
CA ILE A 37 13.20 2.39 3.94
C ILE A 37 12.34 1.15 4.13
N HIS A 38 11.01 1.29 4.12
CA HIS A 38 10.08 0.18 4.32
C HIS A 38 9.99 -0.71 3.06
N PRO A 39 9.78 -2.04 3.19
CA PRO A 39 9.60 -2.94 2.04
C PRO A 39 8.47 -2.52 1.07
N PHE A 40 7.46 -1.78 1.55
CA PHE A 40 6.40 -1.24 0.69
C PHE A 40 6.94 -0.28 -0.37
N GLN A 41 7.93 0.54 -0.02
CA GLN A 41 8.59 1.43 -0.99
C GLN A 41 9.24 0.61 -2.13
N ASN A 42 9.99 -0.44 -1.79
CA ASN A 42 10.60 -1.29 -2.82
C ASN A 42 9.56 -1.94 -3.74
N GLY A 43 8.43 -2.38 -3.17
CA GLY A 43 7.31 -2.92 -3.94
C GLY A 43 6.67 -1.87 -4.85
N ALA A 44 6.45 -0.66 -4.33
CA ALA A 44 5.91 0.46 -5.08
C ALA A 44 6.83 0.90 -6.22
N GLU A 45 8.14 0.93 -5.99
CA GLU A 45 9.13 1.23 -7.04
C GLU A 45 9.16 0.15 -8.12
N ARG A 46 9.05 -1.13 -7.72
CA ARG A 46 8.95 -2.22 -8.70
C ARG A 46 7.66 -2.13 -9.51
N PHE A 47 6.53 -1.83 -8.87
CA PHE A 47 5.27 -1.56 -9.55
C PHE A 47 5.41 -0.41 -10.55
N LYS A 48 5.98 0.72 -10.11
CA LYS A 48 6.28 1.87 -10.98
C LYS A 48 7.10 1.47 -12.19
N GLN A 49 8.23 0.79 -11.96
CA GLN A 49 9.12 0.35 -13.04
C GLN A 49 8.36 -0.49 -14.07
N VAL A 50 7.61 -1.50 -13.63
CA VAL A 50 6.85 -2.38 -14.54
C VAL A 50 5.80 -1.61 -15.31
N MET A 51 5.04 -0.73 -14.64
CA MET A 51 4.03 0.09 -15.30
C MET A 51 4.60 1.00 -16.38
N GLU A 52 5.72 1.66 -16.08
CA GLU A 52 6.39 2.56 -17.02
C GLU A 52 7.02 1.80 -18.20
N GLU A 53 7.61 0.61 -17.95
CA GLU A 53 8.17 -0.26 -18.99
C GLU A 53 7.08 -0.84 -19.90
N GLU A 54 6.04 -1.44 -19.36
CA GLU A 54 4.97 -2.13 -20.13
C GLU A 54 4.09 -1.15 -20.91
N THR A 55 4.01 0.10 -20.47
CA THR A 55 3.24 1.15 -21.17
C THR A 55 4.10 2.02 -22.09
N ASN A 56 5.41 1.70 -22.25
CA ASN A 56 6.36 2.53 -22.98
C ASN A 56 6.34 4.01 -22.54
N GLY A 57 6.16 4.27 -21.25
CA GLY A 57 6.13 5.60 -20.64
C GLY A 57 4.80 6.35 -20.80
N ALA A 58 3.76 5.74 -21.39
CA ALA A 58 2.43 6.36 -21.46
C ALA A 58 1.79 6.53 -20.07
N VAL A 59 2.13 5.65 -19.12
CA VAL A 59 1.73 5.75 -17.71
C VAL A 59 2.97 5.96 -16.87
N THR A 60 2.95 6.95 -15.97
CA THR A 60 3.96 7.14 -14.91
C THR A 60 3.34 6.96 -13.55
N VAL A 61 4.14 6.52 -12.57
CA VAL A 61 3.69 6.33 -11.19
C VAL A 61 4.43 7.29 -10.26
N GLN A 62 3.68 8.10 -9.53
CA GLN A 62 4.20 8.94 -8.44
C GLN A 62 3.91 8.27 -7.11
N ILE A 63 4.97 7.97 -6.35
CA ILE A 63 4.88 7.29 -5.05
C ILE A 63 4.85 8.33 -3.94
N PHE A 64 3.93 8.14 -2.99
CA PHE A 64 3.74 9.00 -1.82
C PHE A 64 3.85 8.14 -0.55
N PRO A 65 5.06 8.00 0.03
CA PRO A 65 5.30 7.24 1.26
C PRO A 65 4.87 8.00 2.52
N SER A 66 4.95 7.33 3.69
CA SER A 66 4.82 7.95 5.01
C SER A 66 3.53 8.75 5.21
N GLU A 67 2.41 8.27 4.68
CA GLU A 67 1.10 8.93 4.79
C GLU A 67 1.08 10.37 4.21
N GLN A 68 1.92 10.67 3.20
CA GLN A 68 1.96 12.01 2.58
C GLN A 68 0.63 12.46 1.97
N LEU A 69 -0.23 11.51 1.57
CA LEU A 69 -1.56 11.80 1.06
C LEU A 69 -2.67 11.62 2.11
N GLY A 70 -2.32 11.26 3.33
CA GLY A 70 -3.24 10.96 4.42
C GLY A 70 -3.03 9.55 5.00
N SER A 71 -3.77 9.25 6.06
CA SER A 71 -3.82 7.94 6.70
C SER A 71 -4.32 6.86 5.73
N GLU A 72 -4.14 5.58 6.07
CA GLU A 72 -4.67 4.46 5.26
C GLU A 72 -6.20 4.54 5.08
N GLU A 73 -6.95 4.97 6.10
CA GLU A 73 -8.40 5.17 5.99
C GLU A 73 -8.76 6.28 5.00
N GLU A 74 -8.04 7.41 5.06
CA GLU A 74 -8.24 8.52 4.13
C GLU A 74 -7.86 8.14 2.70
N THR A 75 -6.76 7.41 2.49
CA THR A 75 -6.36 6.96 1.15
C THR A 75 -7.30 5.90 0.58
N SER A 76 -7.85 4.99 1.40
CA SER A 76 -8.95 4.09 0.97
C SER A 76 -10.20 4.87 0.55
N GLN A 77 -10.56 5.93 1.28
CA GLN A 77 -11.66 6.81 0.88
C GLN A 77 -11.35 7.57 -0.42
N MET A 78 -10.09 7.98 -0.63
CA MET A 78 -9.64 8.63 -1.87
C MET A 78 -9.67 7.68 -3.08
N ILE A 79 -9.33 6.38 -2.90
CA ILE A 79 -9.51 5.34 -3.92
C ILE A 79 -10.99 5.26 -4.30
N LYS A 80 -11.87 5.10 -3.33
CA LYS A 80 -13.32 5.02 -3.54
C LYS A 80 -13.89 6.24 -4.28
N GLN A 81 -13.31 7.40 -4.08
CA GLN A 81 -13.70 8.65 -4.74
C GLN A 81 -13.00 8.87 -6.10
N GLY A 82 -12.04 8.01 -6.47
CA GLY A 82 -11.24 8.16 -7.69
C GLY A 82 -10.28 9.36 -7.66
N THR A 83 -9.92 9.90 -6.50
CA THR A 83 -9.00 11.04 -6.36
C THR A 83 -7.53 10.64 -6.34
N ILE A 84 -7.23 9.39 -5.99
CA ILE A 84 -5.94 8.73 -6.21
C ILE A 84 -6.16 7.43 -6.95
N ALA A 85 -5.12 6.97 -7.67
CA ALA A 85 -5.23 5.80 -8.52
C ALA A 85 -4.89 4.50 -7.81
N CYS A 86 -3.92 4.52 -6.88
CA CYS A 86 -3.40 3.32 -6.23
C CYS A 86 -3.08 3.60 -4.75
N ALA A 87 -3.21 2.57 -3.91
CA ALA A 87 -2.73 2.59 -2.54
C ALA A 87 -2.29 1.19 -2.10
N VAL A 88 -1.38 1.14 -1.14
CA VAL A 88 -1.02 -0.09 -0.40
C VAL A 88 -1.64 0.03 0.98
N GLU A 89 -2.71 -0.72 1.20
CA GLU A 89 -3.54 -0.61 2.40
C GLU A 89 -3.38 -1.84 3.30
N SER A 90 -3.28 -1.62 4.59
CA SER A 90 -3.35 -2.73 5.55
C SER A 90 -4.78 -3.19 5.77
N ALA A 91 -4.94 -4.49 6.04
CA ALA A 91 -6.26 -5.06 6.34
C ALA A 91 -6.95 -4.37 7.54
N GLY A 92 -6.18 -3.92 8.54
CA GLY A 92 -6.72 -3.32 9.75
C GLY A 92 -6.80 -1.80 9.76
N GLY A 93 -5.93 -1.11 9.02
CA GLY A 93 -5.89 0.36 9.01
C GLY A 93 -6.70 0.96 7.87
N GLY A 94 -6.49 0.45 6.66
CA GLY A 94 -7.12 0.97 5.46
C GLY A 94 -8.42 0.26 5.10
N LEU A 95 -8.45 -1.08 5.17
CA LEU A 95 -9.58 -1.85 4.64
C LEU A 95 -10.68 -2.12 5.65
N ALA A 96 -10.37 -2.45 6.91
CA ALA A 96 -11.38 -2.85 7.90
C ALA A 96 -12.54 -1.85 8.10
N PRO A 97 -12.34 -0.52 8.02
CA PRO A 97 -13.44 0.44 8.10
C PRO A 97 -14.47 0.34 6.96
N PHE A 98 -14.07 -0.19 5.80
CA PHE A 98 -14.90 -0.30 4.60
C PHE A 98 -15.31 -1.73 4.29
N VAL A 99 -14.46 -2.70 4.66
CA VAL A 99 -14.53 -4.11 4.27
C VAL A 99 -14.37 -4.98 5.50
N SER A 100 -15.46 -5.31 6.18
CA SER A 100 -15.41 -6.09 7.43
C SER A 100 -14.79 -7.48 7.25
N SER A 101 -14.90 -8.10 6.08
CA SER A 101 -14.25 -9.39 5.80
C SER A 101 -12.72 -9.30 5.79
N ALA A 102 -12.13 -8.14 5.46
CA ALA A 102 -10.68 -7.93 5.52
C ALA A 102 -10.16 -7.95 6.98
N ASP A 103 -10.99 -7.60 7.95
CA ASP A 103 -10.64 -7.62 9.36
C ASP A 103 -10.37 -9.02 9.92
N LEU A 104 -10.79 -10.07 9.19
CA LEU A 104 -10.44 -11.46 9.48
C LEU A 104 -8.93 -11.67 9.66
N PHE A 105 -8.10 -10.98 8.87
CA PHE A 105 -6.64 -11.09 8.93
C PHE A 105 -6.03 -10.51 10.20
N ASN A 106 -6.80 -9.78 11.00
CA ASN A 106 -6.38 -9.23 12.29
C ASN A 106 -6.75 -10.14 13.48
N LEU A 107 -7.47 -11.25 13.26
CA LEU A 107 -7.73 -12.24 14.30
C LEU A 107 -6.41 -12.83 14.81
N PRO A 108 -6.15 -12.81 16.11
CA PRO A 108 -4.92 -13.36 16.67
C PRO A 108 -4.85 -14.87 16.46
N PHE A 109 -3.64 -15.36 16.15
CA PHE A 109 -3.34 -16.80 15.99
C PHE A 109 -4.16 -17.55 14.93
N LEU A 110 -4.81 -16.84 14.00
CA LEU A 110 -5.61 -17.44 12.93
C LEU A 110 -4.74 -18.32 12.01
N PHE A 111 -3.53 -17.88 11.71
CA PHE A 111 -2.61 -18.59 10.82
C PHE A 111 -1.59 -19.39 11.62
N ARG A 112 -1.38 -20.66 11.25
CA ARG A 112 -0.44 -21.56 11.92
C ARG A 112 1.03 -21.19 11.63
N ASP A 113 1.28 -20.77 10.40
CA ASP A 113 2.60 -20.46 9.87
C ASP A 113 2.48 -19.57 8.62
N ILE A 114 3.61 -19.01 8.16
CA ILE A 114 3.67 -18.17 6.95
C ILE A 114 3.22 -18.91 5.68
N PRO A 115 3.61 -20.17 5.43
CA PRO A 115 3.07 -20.93 4.30
C PRO A 115 1.54 -21.12 4.35
N HIS A 116 0.94 -21.30 5.53
CA HIS A 116 -0.51 -21.35 5.68
C HIS A 116 -1.15 -20.01 5.31
N PHE A 117 -0.59 -18.90 5.80
CA PHE A 117 -1.04 -17.55 5.48
C PHE A 117 -1.08 -17.31 3.96
N TYR A 118 0.00 -17.57 3.25
CA TYR A 118 0.03 -17.40 1.79
C TYR A 118 -0.97 -18.33 1.06
N ARG A 119 -1.10 -19.60 1.47
CA ARG A 119 -2.11 -20.48 0.86
C ARG A 119 -3.55 -19.97 1.04
N VAL A 120 -3.85 -19.28 2.14
CA VAL A 120 -5.18 -18.68 2.35
C VAL A 120 -5.35 -17.45 1.46
N LEU A 121 -4.33 -16.58 1.37
CA LEU A 121 -4.37 -15.38 0.52
C LEU A 121 -4.48 -15.73 -0.96
N ASP A 122 -3.72 -16.70 -1.42
CA ASP A 122 -3.69 -17.13 -2.83
C ASP A 122 -4.86 -18.09 -3.17
N GLY A 123 -5.66 -18.44 -2.16
CA GLY A 123 -6.77 -19.38 -2.27
C GLY A 123 -8.15 -18.71 -2.39
N PRO A 124 -9.22 -19.52 -2.30
CA PRO A 124 -10.60 -19.04 -2.44
C PRO A 124 -11.00 -17.98 -1.41
N VAL A 125 -10.46 -18.06 -0.18
CA VAL A 125 -10.77 -17.07 0.87
C VAL A 125 -10.18 -15.71 0.52
N GLY A 126 -8.90 -15.66 0.14
CA GLY A 126 -8.28 -14.42 -0.31
C GLY A 126 -8.96 -13.81 -1.53
N SER A 127 -9.36 -14.65 -2.49
CA SER A 127 -10.13 -14.21 -3.68
C SER A 127 -11.52 -13.68 -3.33
N LEU A 128 -12.16 -14.21 -2.28
CA LEU A 128 -13.45 -13.70 -1.81
C LEU A 128 -13.29 -12.31 -1.20
N ILE A 129 -12.31 -12.15 -0.32
CA ILE A 129 -12.03 -10.86 0.34
C ILE A 129 -11.57 -9.81 -0.69
N ALA A 130 -10.78 -10.21 -1.69
CA ALA A 130 -10.40 -9.32 -2.79
C ALA A 130 -11.62 -8.74 -3.52
N ARG A 131 -12.64 -9.58 -3.82
CA ARG A 131 -13.90 -9.10 -4.40
C ARG A 131 -14.67 -8.16 -3.47
N ASP A 132 -14.73 -8.47 -2.17
CA ASP A 132 -15.36 -7.58 -1.20
C ASP A 132 -14.68 -6.20 -1.17
N VAL A 133 -13.34 -6.15 -1.35
CA VAL A 133 -12.57 -4.90 -1.48
C VAL A 133 -12.96 -4.16 -2.76
N GLU A 134 -12.97 -4.86 -3.90
CA GLU A 134 -13.36 -4.29 -5.19
C GLU A 134 -14.75 -3.68 -5.14
N ASP A 135 -15.73 -4.42 -4.63
CA ASP A 135 -17.13 -3.99 -4.52
C ASP A 135 -17.31 -2.82 -3.54
N SER A 136 -16.57 -2.81 -2.43
CA SER A 136 -16.71 -1.78 -1.39
C SER A 136 -16.03 -0.47 -1.73
N LEU A 137 -14.90 -0.53 -2.44
CA LEU A 137 -14.07 0.63 -2.79
C LEU A 137 -14.22 1.07 -4.26
N ASP A 138 -15.07 0.41 -5.05
CA ASP A 138 -15.19 0.63 -6.50
C ASP A 138 -13.82 0.66 -7.18
N SER A 139 -13.03 -0.38 -6.95
CA SER A 139 -11.63 -0.46 -7.32
C SER A 139 -11.26 -1.81 -7.92
N VAL A 140 -10.03 -1.96 -8.39
CA VAL A 140 -9.47 -3.24 -8.85
C VAL A 140 -8.42 -3.71 -7.84
N PHE A 141 -8.58 -4.92 -7.34
CA PHE A 141 -7.62 -5.53 -6.42
C PHE A 141 -6.43 -6.11 -7.19
N LEU A 142 -5.25 -5.54 -7.00
CA LEU A 142 -4.05 -5.92 -7.74
C LEU A 142 -3.27 -7.08 -7.10
N GLY A 143 -3.38 -7.28 -5.80
CA GLY A 143 -2.69 -8.39 -5.13
C GLY A 143 -2.44 -8.16 -3.64
N TRP A 144 -1.98 -9.22 -2.97
CA TRP A 144 -1.66 -9.22 -1.56
C TRP A 144 -0.18 -8.92 -1.31
N TRP A 145 0.08 -8.02 -0.35
CA TRP A 145 1.42 -7.78 0.19
C TRP A 145 1.45 -8.19 1.65
N SER A 146 2.62 -8.65 2.14
CA SER A 146 2.78 -9.01 3.55
C SER A 146 3.64 -7.98 4.26
N SER A 147 3.17 -7.50 5.41
CA SER A 147 3.94 -6.69 6.36
C SER A 147 4.56 -7.53 7.49
N GLY A 148 4.56 -8.86 7.37
CA GLY A 148 5.09 -9.77 8.38
C GLY A 148 4.08 -10.11 9.47
N VAL A 149 4.58 -10.40 10.67
CA VAL A 149 3.77 -10.77 11.85
C VAL A 149 3.77 -9.64 12.88
N ARG A 150 2.66 -9.55 13.64
CA ARG A 150 2.51 -8.53 14.67
C ARG A 150 2.96 -9.06 16.02
N ASN A 151 3.68 -8.22 16.74
CA ASN A 151 4.05 -8.46 18.14
C ASN A 151 3.64 -7.25 18.98
N ALA A 152 3.12 -7.50 20.19
CA ALA A 152 2.91 -6.44 21.16
C ALA A 152 4.24 -6.11 21.87
N TRP A 153 4.55 -4.82 21.99
CA TRP A 153 5.70 -4.35 22.74
C TRP A 153 5.32 -3.13 23.60
N ASN A 154 5.96 -2.98 24.74
CA ASN A 154 5.74 -1.87 25.64
C ASN A 154 6.98 -1.62 26.51
N ALA A 155 7.08 -0.42 27.09
CA ALA A 155 8.19 -0.01 27.96
C ALA A 155 7.85 -0.09 29.47
N LYS A 156 6.66 -0.59 29.84
CA LYS A 156 6.21 -0.56 31.25
C LYS A 156 6.61 -1.81 32.02
N ARG A 157 6.43 -2.99 31.41
CA ARG A 157 6.72 -4.28 32.06
C ARG A 157 6.80 -5.41 31.00
N PRO A 158 7.46 -6.53 31.33
CA PRO A 158 7.38 -7.74 30.52
C PRO A 158 5.93 -8.23 30.37
N VAL A 159 5.56 -8.72 29.18
CA VAL A 159 4.27 -9.37 28.90
C VAL A 159 4.56 -10.84 28.62
N MET A 160 4.30 -11.70 29.59
CA MET A 160 4.54 -13.15 29.49
C MET A 160 3.23 -13.95 29.46
N LYS A 161 2.13 -13.35 29.87
CA LYS A 161 0.79 -13.95 29.93
C LYS A 161 -0.27 -12.86 29.70
N PRO A 162 -1.52 -13.23 29.34
CA PRO A 162 -2.59 -12.26 29.07
C PRO A 162 -2.82 -11.25 30.19
N ASP A 163 -2.75 -11.69 31.44
CA ASP A 163 -2.93 -10.80 32.61
C ASP A 163 -1.93 -9.64 32.69
N ASP A 164 -0.77 -9.79 32.08
CA ASP A 164 0.26 -8.74 32.07
C ASP A 164 -0.12 -7.57 31.13
N LEU A 165 -1.12 -7.75 30.29
CA LEU A 165 -1.66 -6.68 29.43
C LEU A 165 -2.64 -5.76 30.17
N LYS A 166 -3.19 -6.18 31.32
CA LYS A 166 -4.20 -5.42 32.04
C LYS A 166 -3.74 -4.00 32.37
N GLY A 167 -4.54 -3.02 31.96
CA GLY A 167 -4.29 -1.60 32.20
C GLY A 167 -3.17 -0.97 31.37
N LEU A 168 -2.53 -1.71 30.45
CA LEU A 168 -1.62 -1.11 29.49
C LEU A 168 -2.40 -0.36 28.42
N LYS A 169 -1.95 0.83 28.06
CA LYS A 169 -2.40 1.52 26.86
C LYS A 169 -1.64 0.94 25.67
N ILE A 170 -2.37 0.37 24.71
CA ILE A 170 -1.80 -0.26 23.51
C ILE A 170 -2.37 0.46 22.29
N ARG A 171 -1.49 1.07 21.53
CA ARG A 171 -1.88 1.58 20.20
C ARG A 171 -2.25 0.42 19.30
N VAL A 172 -3.38 0.54 18.60
CA VAL A 172 -3.82 -0.39 17.56
C VAL A 172 -4.19 0.40 16.29
N MET A 173 -4.38 -0.30 15.19
CA MET A 173 -5.01 0.28 14.00
C MET A 173 -6.52 0.40 14.22
N GLY A 174 -7.24 1.06 13.30
CA GLY A 174 -8.69 1.24 13.33
C GLY A 174 -9.54 -0.02 13.16
N SER A 175 -8.97 -1.21 13.36
CA SER A 175 -9.62 -2.51 13.26
C SER A 175 -10.48 -2.80 14.47
N PRO A 176 -11.79 -3.03 14.33
CA PRO A 176 -12.65 -3.52 15.42
C PRO A 176 -12.11 -4.79 16.09
N VAL A 177 -11.63 -5.75 15.32
CA VAL A 177 -11.04 -7.01 15.83
C VAL A 177 -9.84 -6.74 16.73
N LEU A 178 -8.94 -5.83 16.35
CA LEU A 178 -7.78 -5.49 17.20
C LEU A 178 -8.19 -4.75 18.46
N ILE A 179 -9.14 -3.81 18.35
CA ILE A 179 -9.67 -3.06 19.50
C ILE A 179 -10.30 -4.02 20.50
N ASP A 180 -11.18 -4.89 20.06
CA ASP A 180 -11.88 -5.86 20.90
C ASP A 180 -10.92 -6.88 21.51
N THR A 181 -9.93 -7.35 20.73
CA THR A 181 -8.91 -8.28 21.22
C THR A 181 -8.14 -7.71 22.41
N PHE A 182 -7.59 -6.51 22.28
CA PHE A 182 -6.81 -5.92 23.36
C PHE A 182 -7.67 -5.50 24.56
N ASN A 183 -8.89 -5.02 24.33
CA ASN A 183 -9.85 -4.72 25.39
C ASN A 183 -10.28 -6.00 26.14
N ALA A 184 -10.54 -7.10 25.45
CA ALA A 184 -10.85 -8.39 26.08
C ALA A 184 -9.69 -8.93 26.95
N LEU A 185 -8.44 -8.62 26.57
CA LEU A 185 -7.24 -8.93 27.36
C LEU A 185 -7.00 -7.95 28.53
N GLY A 186 -7.90 -6.98 28.73
CA GLY A 186 -7.84 -5.99 29.81
C GLY A 186 -6.89 -4.82 29.56
N ALA A 187 -6.35 -4.68 28.36
CA ALA A 187 -5.62 -3.50 27.94
C ALA A 187 -6.59 -2.35 27.58
N GLN A 188 -6.06 -1.17 27.37
CA GLN A 188 -6.79 -0.02 26.81
C GLN A 188 -6.35 0.15 25.35
N ALA A 189 -7.09 -0.42 24.41
CA ALA A 189 -6.82 -0.25 23.00
C ALA A 189 -7.06 1.21 22.58
N THR A 190 -6.07 1.81 21.93
CA THR A 190 -6.14 3.19 21.44
C THR A 190 -5.93 3.16 19.93
N PRO A 191 -7.00 3.24 19.13
CA PRO A 191 -6.86 3.32 17.67
C PRO A 191 -6.20 4.63 17.26
N MET A 192 -5.22 4.53 16.35
CA MET A 192 -4.42 5.66 15.89
C MET A 192 -3.76 5.31 14.56
N SER A 193 -3.69 6.26 13.60
CA SER A 193 -2.99 6.08 12.34
C SER A 193 -1.49 5.83 12.56
N TRP A 194 -0.79 5.31 11.56
CA TRP A 194 0.64 5.03 11.71
C TRP A 194 1.46 6.32 11.86
N GLY A 195 1.13 7.35 11.08
CA GLY A 195 1.81 8.65 11.10
C GLY A 195 1.70 9.41 12.42
N GLU A 196 0.71 9.06 13.27
CA GLU A 196 0.49 9.71 14.57
C GLU A 196 1.21 8.99 15.74
N VAL A 197 1.91 7.87 15.47
CA VAL A 197 2.54 7.05 16.53
C VAL A 197 3.80 7.68 17.11
N TYR A 198 4.47 8.61 16.41
CA TYR A 198 5.77 9.20 16.75
C TYR A 198 5.69 10.70 17.01
#